data_631af35dadae577ebfe5ac3006bdaedf
#
_entry.id   631af35dadae577ebfe5ac3006bdaedf
#
_cell.length_a   1.000
_cell.length_b   1.000
_cell.length_c   1.000
_cell.angle_alpha   90.00
_cell.angle_beta   90.00
_cell.angle_gamma   90.00
#
_symmetry.space_group_name_H-M   'P 1'
#
loop_
_entity.id
_entity.type
_entity.pdbx_description
1 polymer ?
#
loop_
_entity_poly.entity_id
_entity_poly.type
_entity_poly.pdbx_seq_one_letter_code
_entity_poly.pdbx_strand_id
1 'polypeptide(L)'
;PEVLPAWMDADDVAYYADEFDRAGFRGGLNWYRCLRLNSELLAPWRGAVIRQPSMFIAGERDGVLRFPASASQIDRFSTTLPGLRGCHILEGAGHWIQRERAAQVNELLLGFLRGL
;
A
#
# COMPACT_ATOMS: atom_id res chain seq x y z
N PRO A 1 -14.26 -16.86 -3.07
CA PRO A 1 -14.49 -16.99 -4.52
C PRO A 1 -14.38 -18.45 -4.93
N GLU A 2 -15.14 -18.88 -5.94
CA GLU A 2 -15.07 -20.24 -6.48
C GLU A 2 -13.74 -20.52 -7.18
N VAL A 3 -13.06 -19.46 -7.65
CA VAL A 3 -11.76 -19.52 -8.28
C VAL A 3 -10.82 -18.52 -7.58
N LEU A 4 -9.67 -19.00 -7.14
CA LEU A 4 -8.64 -18.16 -6.56
C LEU A 4 -7.94 -17.33 -7.65
N PRO A 5 -7.49 -16.11 -7.34
CA PRO A 5 -6.67 -15.34 -8.28
C PRO A 5 -5.33 -16.06 -8.52
N ALA A 6 -4.74 -15.85 -9.70
CA ALA A 6 -3.53 -16.55 -10.13
C ALA A 6 -2.29 -16.33 -9.22
N TRP A 7 -2.32 -15.35 -8.34
CA TRP A 7 -1.26 -15.01 -7.39
C TRP A 7 -1.48 -15.62 -5.99
N MET A 8 -2.53 -16.44 -5.79
CA MET A 8 -2.89 -17.07 -4.53
C MET A 8 -3.30 -18.52 -4.76
N ASP A 9 -2.85 -19.44 -3.95
CA ASP A 9 -3.23 -20.84 -3.97
C ASP A 9 -3.99 -21.27 -2.69
N ALA A 10 -4.35 -22.54 -2.61
CA ALA A 10 -5.08 -23.09 -1.47
C ALA A 10 -4.25 -23.10 -0.18
N ASP A 11 -2.93 -23.26 -0.30
CA ASP A 11 -2.01 -23.27 0.85
C ASP A 11 -1.86 -21.87 1.43
N ASP A 12 -1.83 -20.82 0.58
CA ASP A 12 -1.90 -19.43 1.02
C ASP A 12 -3.18 -19.18 1.84
N VAL A 13 -4.34 -19.65 1.36
CA VAL A 13 -5.62 -19.46 2.06
C VAL A 13 -5.62 -20.19 3.40
N ALA A 14 -5.14 -21.44 3.43
CA ALA A 14 -5.03 -22.23 4.66
C ALA A 14 -4.12 -21.53 5.68
N TYR A 15 -2.96 -21.05 5.25
CA TYR A 15 -2.05 -20.30 6.10
C TYR A 15 -2.70 -19.06 6.72
N TYR A 16 -3.39 -18.24 5.93
CA TYR A 16 -4.11 -17.08 6.47
C TYR A 16 -5.22 -17.48 7.45
N ALA A 17 -5.98 -18.55 7.15
CA ALA A 17 -7.02 -19.04 8.04
C ALA A 17 -6.45 -19.47 9.39
N ASP A 18 -5.38 -20.25 9.40
CA ASP A 18 -4.71 -20.73 10.62
C ASP A 18 -4.14 -19.57 11.45
N GLU A 19 -3.52 -18.56 10.79
CA GLU A 19 -3.01 -17.39 11.48
C GLU A 19 -4.12 -16.55 12.12
N PHE A 20 -5.25 -16.37 11.45
CA PHE A 20 -6.38 -15.65 12.03
C PHE A 20 -7.12 -16.46 13.09
N ASP A 21 -7.16 -17.78 12.98
CA ASP A 21 -7.70 -18.65 14.04
C ASP A 21 -6.83 -18.53 15.32
N ARG A 22 -5.53 -18.56 15.18
CA ARG A 22 -4.55 -18.44 16.28
C ARG A 22 -4.55 -17.05 16.92
N ALA A 23 -4.52 -15.98 16.11
CA ALA A 23 -4.29 -14.59 16.57
C ALA A 23 -5.60 -13.80 16.75
N GLY A 24 -6.68 -14.22 16.10
CA GLY A 24 -7.93 -13.49 15.99
C GLY A 24 -7.83 -12.23 15.14
N PHE A 25 -8.98 -11.62 14.90
CA PHE A 25 -9.09 -10.42 14.06
C PHE A 25 -8.87 -9.10 14.82
N ARG A 26 -8.80 -9.14 16.15
CA ARG A 26 -8.81 -7.94 16.99
C ARG A 26 -7.65 -7.00 16.66
N GLY A 27 -6.44 -7.53 16.49
CA GLY A 27 -5.25 -6.73 16.19
C GLY A 27 -5.39 -5.95 14.87
N GLY A 28 -5.74 -6.66 13.80
CA GLY A 28 -5.96 -6.04 12.49
C GLY A 28 -7.09 -5.01 12.49
N LEU A 29 -8.23 -5.33 13.15
CA LEU A 29 -9.36 -4.40 13.26
C LEU A 29 -9.03 -3.17 14.12
N ASN A 30 -8.17 -3.27 15.11
CA ASN A 30 -7.77 -2.12 15.93
C ASN A 30 -7.01 -1.07 15.12
N TRP A 31 -6.27 -1.46 14.10
CA TRP A 31 -5.66 -0.52 13.15
C TRP A 31 -6.71 0.47 12.60
N TYR A 32 -7.83 -0.03 12.13
CA TYR A 32 -8.92 0.80 11.60
C TYR A 32 -9.69 1.55 12.68
N ARG A 33 -9.90 0.96 13.87
CA ARG A 33 -10.57 1.61 14.99
C ARG A 33 -9.80 2.83 15.52
N CYS A 34 -8.49 2.85 15.36
CA CYS A 34 -7.63 3.94 15.79
C CYS A 34 -7.56 5.10 14.78
N LEU A 35 -8.18 5.03 13.60
CA LEU A 35 -8.05 6.06 12.55
C LEU A 35 -8.43 7.46 13.05
N ARG A 36 -9.53 7.60 13.82
CA ARG A 36 -9.93 8.89 14.39
C ARG A 36 -8.87 9.41 15.37
N LEU A 37 -8.44 8.57 16.31
CA LEU A 37 -7.40 8.93 17.27
C LEU A 37 -6.09 9.28 16.57
N ASN A 38 -5.68 8.51 15.57
CA ASN A 38 -4.49 8.79 14.78
C ASN A 38 -4.59 10.16 14.09
N SER A 39 -5.76 10.53 13.56
CA SER A 39 -5.98 11.85 12.94
C SER A 39 -5.78 13.00 13.95
N GLU A 40 -6.20 12.80 15.20
CA GLU A 40 -5.99 13.78 16.28
C GLU A 40 -4.51 13.86 16.70
N LEU A 41 -3.87 12.71 16.92
CA LEU A 41 -2.46 12.63 17.32
C LEU A 41 -1.50 13.15 16.23
N LEU A 42 -1.84 12.97 14.95
CA LEU A 42 -1.03 13.43 13.83
C LEU A 42 -1.31 14.89 13.44
N ALA A 43 -2.24 15.57 14.10
CA ALA A 43 -2.58 16.96 13.79
C ALA A 43 -1.37 17.92 13.77
N PRO A 44 -0.36 17.81 14.66
CA PRO A 44 0.86 18.65 14.60
C PRO A 44 1.66 18.53 13.31
N TRP A 45 1.56 17.39 12.60
CA TRP A 45 2.26 17.13 11.34
C TRP A 45 1.43 17.44 10.09
N ARG A 46 0.27 18.09 10.23
CA ARG A 46 -0.52 18.52 9.06
C ARG A 46 0.30 19.46 8.18
N GLY A 47 0.40 19.11 6.90
CA GLY A 47 1.20 19.86 5.95
C GLY A 47 2.71 19.56 6.01
N ALA A 48 3.13 18.59 6.81
CA ALA A 48 4.51 18.13 6.79
C ALA A 48 4.90 17.63 5.40
N VAL A 49 6.15 17.89 5.03
CA VAL A 49 6.74 17.55 3.73
C VAL A 49 7.80 16.47 3.94
N ILE A 50 7.73 15.38 3.20
CA ILE A 50 8.73 14.31 3.23
C ILE A 50 9.81 14.62 2.19
N ARG A 51 10.99 15.03 2.66
CA ARG A 51 12.11 15.44 1.80
C ARG A 51 13.04 14.29 1.44
N GLN A 52 12.94 13.17 2.14
CA GLN A 52 13.75 11.99 1.89
C GLN A 52 13.45 11.40 0.51
N PRO A 53 14.43 10.74 -0.12
CA PRO A 53 14.16 9.95 -1.31
C PRO A 53 12.99 9.00 -1.05
N SER A 54 12.00 9.04 -1.93
CA SER A 54 10.79 8.25 -1.78
C SER A 54 10.33 7.69 -3.13
N MET A 55 9.55 6.63 -3.10
CA MET A 55 8.93 6.04 -4.28
C MET A 55 7.51 5.61 -3.93
N PHE A 56 6.60 5.80 -4.87
CA PHE A 56 5.22 5.34 -4.76
C PHE A 56 4.96 4.26 -5.81
N ILE A 57 4.37 3.14 -5.38
CA ILE A 57 3.95 2.06 -6.26
C ILE A 57 2.52 1.66 -5.87
N ALA A 58 1.62 1.56 -6.83
CA ALA A 58 0.25 1.09 -6.62
C ALA A 58 -0.27 0.33 -7.83
N GLY A 59 -1.33 -0.45 -7.67
CA GLY A 59 -2.01 -1.11 -8.78
C GLY A 59 -3.08 -0.20 -9.39
N GLU A 60 -3.21 -0.23 -10.73
CA GLU A 60 -4.21 0.53 -11.47
C GLU A 60 -5.65 0.23 -11.00
N ARG A 61 -5.91 -1.03 -10.62
CA ARG A 61 -7.22 -1.51 -10.16
C ARG A 61 -7.42 -1.43 -8.66
N ASP A 62 -6.46 -0.85 -7.93
CA ASP A 62 -6.60 -0.66 -6.49
C ASP A 62 -7.77 0.27 -6.18
N GLY A 63 -8.78 -0.26 -5.49
CA GLY A 63 -9.96 0.51 -5.08
C GLY A 63 -9.64 1.71 -4.19
N VAL A 64 -8.52 1.66 -3.45
CA VAL A 64 -8.07 2.76 -2.59
C VAL A 64 -7.72 4.00 -3.42
N LEU A 65 -7.17 3.83 -4.63
CA LEU A 65 -6.85 4.95 -5.53
C LEU A 65 -8.10 5.70 -6.03
N ARG A 66 -9.26 5.05 -5.98
CA ARG A 66 -10.54 5.63 -6.42
C ARG A 66 -11.21 6.50 -5.37
N PHE A 67 -10.73 6.47 -4.12
CA PHE A 67 -11.22 7.40 -3.12
C PHE A 67 -10.76 8.83 -3.45
N PRO A 68 -11.67 9.83 -3.42
CA PRO A 68 -11.32 11.21 -3.75
C PRO A 68 -10.13 11.76 -2.96
N ALA A 69 -10.00 11.36 -1.68
CA ALA A 69 -8.88 11.74 -0.85
C ALA A 69 -7.53 11.18 -1.36
N SER A 70 -7.50 9.93 -1.84
CA SER A 70 -6.28 9.29 -2.34
C SER A 70 -5.83 9.90 -3.67
N ALA A 71 -6.75 10.11 -4.61
CA ALA A 71 -6.46 10.76 -5.88
C ALA A 71 -5.87 12.16 -5.66
N SER A 72 -6.51 12.98 -4.82
CA SER A 72 -6.01 14.32 -4.50
C SER A 72 -4.65 14.35 -3.81
N GLN A 73 -4.28 13.28 -3.08
CA GLN A 73 -2.95 13.16 -2.48
C GLN A 73 -1.88 12.88 -3.53
N ILE A 74 -2.15 12.01 -4.50
CA ILE A 74 -1.21 11.71 -5.60
C ILE A 74 -0.93 12.96 -6.41
N ASP A 75 -1.93 13.75 -6.74
CA ASP A 75 -1.79 15.03 -7.45
C ASP A 75 -0.89 16.04 -6.70
N ARG A 76 -0.81 15.90 -5.39
CA ARG A 76 0.00 16.78 -4.52
C ARG A 76 1.40 16.24 -4.23
N PHE A 77 1.81 15.09 -4.76
CA PHE A 77 3.13 14.52 -4.49
C PHE A 77 4.28 15.47 -4.85
N SER A 78 4.14 16.29 -5.88
CA SER A 78 5.15 17.30 -6.23
C SER A 78 5.43 18.30 -5.10
N THR A 79 4.44 18.57 -4.25
CA THR A 79 4.57 19.50 -3.12
C THR A 79 4.80 18.80 -1.79
N THR A 80 4.22 17.62 -1.59
CA THR A 80 4.31 16.88 -0.32
C THR A 80 5.49 15.92 -0.25
N LEU A 81 6.00 15.48 -1.39
CA LEU A 81 7.11 14.55 -1.55
C LEU A 81 8.17 15.12 -2.52
N PRO A 82 8.86 16.23 -2.21
CA PRO A 82 9.86 16.81 -3.13
C PRO A 82 11.05 15.88 -3.39
N GLY A 83 11.23 14.84 -2.57
CA GLY A 83 12.22 13.77 -2.78
C GLY A 83 11.70 12.57 -3.58
N LEU A 84 10.50 12.65 -4.16
CA LEU A 84 9.93 11.53 -4.93
C LEU A 84 10.76 11.24 -6.18
N ARG A 85 11.28 10.01 -6.28
CA ARG A 85 12.11 9.54 -7.41
C ARG A 85 11.33 8.67 -8.41
N GLY A 86 10.12 8.23 -8.04
CA GLY A 86 9.27 7.42 -8.91
C GLY A 86 7.83 7.34 -8.41
N CYS A 87 6.89 7.40 -9.34
CA CYS A 87 5.48 7.14 -9.10
C CYS A 87 5.02 6.12 -10.14
N HIS A 88 4.79 4.88 -9.71
CA HIS A 88 4.53 3.75 -10.60
C HIS A 88 3.12 3.21 -10.35
N ILE A 89 2.29 3.27 -11.39
CA ILE A 89 0.97 2.63 -11.40
C ILE A 89 1.07 1.39 -12.26
N LEU A 90 0.94 0.22 -11.66
CA LEU A 90 1.12 -1.07 -12.34
C LEU A 90 -0.19 -1.48 -13.02
N GLU A 91 -0.13 -1.58 -14.35
CA GLU A 91 -1.28 -1.94 -15.19
C GLU A 91 -1.87 -3.30 -14.79
N GLY A 92 -3.20 -3.35 -14.70
CA GLY A 92 -3.96 -4.56 -14.40
C GLY A 92 -3.76 -5.15 -13.00
N ALA A 93 -2.95 -4.52 -12.13
CA ALA A 93 -2.75 -4.94 -10.75
C ALA A 93 -3.78 -4.31 -9.80
N GLY A 94 -4.15 -5.05 -8.76
CA GLY A 94 -5.04 -4.59 -7.69
C GLY A 94 -4.29 -4.06 -6.48
N HIS A 95 -4.86 -4.28 -5.29
CA HIS A 95 -4.33 -3.77 -4.03
C HIS A 95 -3.07 -4.49 -3.55
N TRP A 96 -2.94 -5.78 -3.85
CA TRP A 96 -1.87 -6.64 -3.35
C TRP A 96 -0.71 -6.74 -4.35
N ILE A 97 -0.23 -5.58 -4.83
CA ILE A 97 0.79 -5.49 -5.89
C ILE A 97 2.03 -6.33 -5.64
N GLN A 98 2.47 -6.44 -4.37
CA GLN A 98 3.63 -7.24 -3.96
C GLN A 98 3.41 -8.75 -4.15
N ARG A 99 2.17 -9.19 -4.27
CA ARG A 99 1.78 -10.57 -4.61
C ARG A 99 1.43 -10.70 -6.09
N GLU A 100 0.65 -9.75 -6.60
CA GLU A 100 0.11 -9.76 -7.96
C GLU A 100 1.19 -9.51 -9.03
N ARG A 101 2.22 -8.72 -8.69
CA ARG A 101 3.32 -8.28 -9.57
C ARG A 101 4.66 -8.33 -8.86
N ALA A 102 4.93 -9.39 -8.10
CA ALA A 102 6.11 -9.52 -7.23
C ALA A 102 7.43 -9.21 -7.94
N ALA A 103 7.65 -9.74 -9.13
CA ALA A 103 8.88 -9.50 -9.90
C ALA A 103 9.06 -8.01 -10.25
N GLN A 104 8.00 -7.37 -10.74
CA GLN A 104 8.02 -5.96 -11.13
C GLN A 104 8.20 -5.04 -9.92
N VAL A 105 7.52 -5.34 -8.81
CA VAL A 105 7.67 -4.57 -7.56
C VAL A 105 9.10 -4.70 -7.02
N ASN A 106 9.67 -5.91 -7.02
CA ASN A 106 11.05 -6.14 -6.58
C ASN A 106 12.06 -5.41 -7.46
N GLU A 107 11.89 -5.41 -8.79
CA GLU A 107 12.76 -4.69 -9.70
C GLU A 107 12.75 -3.18 -9.40
N LEU A 108 11.58 -2.58 -9.24
CA LEU A 108 11.43 -1.17 -8.89
C LEU A 108 12.06 -0.83 -7.54
N LEU A 109 11.81 -1.66 -6.51
CA LEU A 109 12.37 -1.47 -5.18
C LEU A 109 13.90 -1.58 -5.18
N LEU A 110 14.45 -2.61 -5.82
CA LEU A 110 15.90 -2.80 -5.92
C LEU A 110 16.56 -1.68 -6.73
N GLY A 111 15.93 -1.24 -7.81
CA GLY A 111 16.40 -0.09 -8.59
C GLY A 111 16.43 1.19 -7.77
N PHE A 112 15.38 1.46 -7.01
CA PHE A 112 15.30 2.60 -6.10
C PHE A 112 16.39 2.56 -5.03
N LEU A 113 16.57 1.42 -4.35
CA LEU A 113 17.55 1.27 -3.26
C LEU A 113 19.00 1.42 -3.76
N ARG A 114 19.31 0.92 -4.96
CA ARG A 114 20.65 1.09 -5.56
C ARG A 114 20.94 2.54 -5.97
N GLY A 115 19.91 3.35 -6.12
CA GLY A 115 20.04 4.77 -6.46
C GLY A 115 20.09 5.71 -5.24
N LEU A 116 20.06 5.16 -4.01
CA LEU A 116 20.22 5.96 -2.78
C LEU A 116 21.67 6.27 -2.47
#